data_09b0bea53b652ecdef751c061e49c20e
#
_entry.id   09b0bea53b652ecdef751c061e49c20e
#
_cell.length_a   1.000
_cell.length_b   1.000
_cell.length_c   1.000
_cell.angle_alpha   90.00
_cell.angle_beta   90.00
_cell.angle_gamma   90.00
#
_symmetry.space_group_name_H-M   'P 1'
#
loop_
_entity.id
_entity.type
_entity.pdbx_description
1 polymer ?
#
loop_
_entity_poly.entity_id
_entity_poly.type
_entity_poly.pdbx_seq_one_letter_code
_entity_poly.pdbx_strand_id
1 'polypeptide(L)'
;DQQFANLYWFRYDWFSDEGLKAKFAKLYGYDLGVPINWSAYEDIAEFFSTHVGEIDGKKVYGHMDYGKKDPSLGWRFTDAWLSMAGAGDVGIPNGLPVDEWGIRVENCRPVGSSVTRGGAANGPAAVYALQKYIDWLKAYAPSEAPGMTFSESGPVPAQGHIAQQIFWYTTFTADMIKDGLAVVNEDGTPKWRMAPSPHGPYWEEGMKLGYQDTGAWTLLKSTPLDRRKAAWLYAQFVTS
;
A
#
# COMPACT_ATOMS: atom_id res chain seq x y z
N ASP A 1 2.60 19.73 -7.23
CA ASP A 1 2.12 18.41 -7.70
C ASP A 1 2.73 17.32 -6.83
N GLN A 2 2.06 16.99 -5.73
CA GLN A 2 2.43 15.84 -4.90
C GLN A 2 1.61 14.64 -5.36
N GLN A 3 2.30 13.57 -5.68
CA GLN A 3 1.69 12.30 -6.05
C GLN A 3 2.01 11.27 -4.96
N PHE A 4 1.00 10.52 -4.53
CA PHE A 4 1.13 9.52 -3.48
C PHE A 4 0.77 8.15 -4.08
N ALA A 5 1.73 7.49 -4.70
CA ALA A 5 1.52 6.14 -5.20
C ALA A 5 1.72 5.11 -4.10
N ASN A 6 0.86 4.11 -4.06
CA ASN A 6 1.09 2.89 -3.30
C ASN A 6 1.98 1.96 -4.12
N LEU A 7 3.11 1.59 -3.55
CA LEU A 7 4.08 0.71 -4.18
C LEU A 7 4.34 -0.48 -3.27
N TYR A 8 4.82 -1.55 -3.87
CA TYR A 8 5.33 -2.70 -3.14
C TYR A 8 6.74 -2.41 -2.65
N TRP A 9 6.99 -2.68 -1.36
CA TRP A 9 8.26 -2.51 -0.68
C TRP A 9 8.73 -3.83 -0.11
N PHE A 10 10.04 -4.12 -0.22
CA PHE A 10 10.62 -5.35 0.27
C PHE A 10 12.04 -5.17 0.76
N ARG A 11 12.47 -6.01 1.69
CA ARG A 11 13.83 -6.07 2.22
C ARG A 11 14.74 -6.74 1.20
N TYR A 12 15.47 -5.91 0.44
CA TYR A 12 16.35 -6.41 -0.61
C TYR A 12 17.49 -7.28 -0.06
N ASP A 13 18.02 -6.96 1.10
CA ASP A 13 19.03 -7.78 1.79
C ASP A 13 18.52 -9.20 2.06
N TRP A 14 17.29 -9.36 2.52
CA TRP A 14 16.68 -10.68 2.75
C TRP A 14 16.29 -11.40 1.47
N PHE A 15 15.77 -10.68 0.50
CA PHE A 15 15.39 -11.23 -0.81
C PHE A 15 16.61 -11.63 -1.66
N SER A 16 17.79 -11.11 -1.34
CA SER A 16 19.05 -11.43 -2.01
C SER A 16 19.87 -12.47 -1.27
N ASP A 17 19.45 -12.88 -0.07
CA ASP A 17 20.12 -13.92 0.70
C ASP A 17 19.92 -15.29 0.07
N GLU A 18 21.01 -15.96 -0.30
CA GLU A 18 20.97 -17.24 -1.02
C GLU A 18 20.36 -18.37 -0.17
N GLY A 19 20.52 -18.34 1.15
CA GLY A 19 19.93 -19.31 2.06
C GLY A 19 18.40 -19.17 2.14
N LEU A 20 17.91 -17.92 2.25
CA LEU A 20 16.48 -17.63 2.25
C LEU A 20 15.85 -17.96 0.87
N LYS A 21 16.51 -17.63 -0.23
CA LYS A 21 16.06 -17.97 -1.59
C LYS A 21 15.94 -19.49 -1.78
N ALA A 22 16.96 -20.23 -1.40
CA ALA A 22 16.94 -21.70 -1.51
C ALA A 22 15.84 -22.32 -0.64
N LYS A 23 15.65 -21.81 0.58
CA LYS A 23 14.59 -22.27 1.48
C LYS A 23 13.21 -21.96 0.92
N PHE A 24 12.99 -20.76 0.38
CA PHE A 24 11.73 -20.37 -0.25
C PHE A 24 11.41 -21.24 -1.47
N ALA A 25 12.36 -21.37 -2.41
CA ALA A 25 12.18 -22.17 -3.62
C ALA A 25 11.86 -23.64 -3.30
N LYS A 26 12.47 -24.20 -2.24
CA LYS A 26 12.17 -25.56 -1.78
C LYS A 26 10.74 -25.71 -1.26
N LEU A 27 10.18 -24.67 -0.61
CA LEU A 27 8.84 -24.71 -0.02
C LEU A 27 7.74 -24.46 -1.06
N TYR A 28 7.94 -23.44 -1.91
CA TYR A 28 6.88 -22.94 -2.80
C TYR A 28 7.08 -23.35 -4.27
N GLY A 29 8.24 -23.86 -4.66
CA GLY A 29 8.51 -24.35 -6.01
C GLY A 29 8.83 -23.25 -7.04
N TYR A 30 9.08 -22.03 -6.60
CA TYR A 30 9.53 -20.92 -7.44
C TYR A 30 10.47 -19.99 -6.66
N ASP A 31 11.14 -19.05 -7.35
CA ASP A 31 12.17 -18.21 -6.74
C ASP A 31 11.56 -17.08 -5.88
N LEU A 32 12.18 -16.77 -4.74
CA LEU A 32 11.89 -15.60 -3.94
C LEU A 32 12.21 -14.33 -4.74
N GLY A 33 11.21 -13.51 -4.98
CA GLY A 33 11.34 -12.29 -5.77
C GLY A 33 10.16 -11.34 -5.59
N VAL A 34 10.06 -10.34 -6.46
CA VAL A 34 8.93 -9.40 -6.45
C VAL A 34 7.65 -10.12 -6.83
N PRO A 35 6.60 -10.14 -5.99
CA PRO A 35 5.36 -10.84 -6.28
C PRO A 35 4.58 -10.11 -7.38
N ILE A 36 4.08 -10.85 -8.35
CA ILE A 36 3.24 -10.32 -9.43
C ILE A 36 1.78 -10.22 -8.97
N ASN A 37 1.36 -11.14 -8.11
CA ASN A 37 -0.02 -11.26 -7.64
C ASN A 37 -0.09 -11.50 -6.13
N TRP A 38 -1.32 -11.46 -5.60
CA TRP A 38 -1.56 -11.61 -4.17
C TRP A 38 -1.26 -13.00 -3.63
N SER A 39 -1.33 -14.05 -4.44
CA SER A 39 -0.91 -15.38 -4.00
C SER A 39 0.58 -15.43 -3.70
N ALA A 40 1.40 -14.90 -4.61
CA ALA A 40 2.84 -14.82 -4.38
C ALA A 40 3.20 -13.88 -3.21
N TYR A 41 2.46 -12.78 -3.04
CA TYR A 41 2.63 -11.91 -1.87
C TYR A 41 2.34 -12.65 -0.56
N GLU A 42 1.26 -13.44 -0.53
CA GLU A 42 0.85 -14.24 0.63
C GLU A 42 1.87 -15.33 0.96
N ASP A 43 2.39 -16.06 -0.05
CA ASP A 43 3.45 -17.05 0.12
C ASP A 43 4.69 -16.44 0.77
N ILE A 44 5.09 -15.24 0.33
CA ILE A 44 6.22 -14.50 0.92
C ILE A 44 5.90 -14.06 2.36
N ALA A 45 4.68 -13.60 2.62
CA ALA A 45 4.24 -13.18 3.94
C ALA A 45 4.26 -14.37 4.93
N GLU A 46 3.73 -15.51 4.52
CA GLU A 46 3.78 -16.76 5.28
C GLU A 46 5.23 -17.22 5.50
N PHE A 47 6.04 -17.20 4.44
CA PHE A 47 7.44 -17.61 4.50
C PHE A 47 8.20 -16.90 5.61
N PHE A 48 8.17 -15.57 5.62
CA PHE A 48 8.89 -14.80 6.63
C PHE A 48 8.28 -14.92 8.02
N SER A 49 6.96 -14.90 8.15
CA SER A 49 6.30 -14.96 9.45
C SER A 49 6.35 -16.34 10.11
N THR A 50 6.26 -17.42 9.30
CA THR A 50 6.06 -18.78 9.82
C THR A 50 7.30 -19.65 9.64
N HIS A 51 7.89 -19.64 8.44
CA HIS A 51 8.99 -20.55 8.12
C HIS A 51 10.37 -19.98 8.46
N VAL A 52 10.56 -18.68 8.36
CA VAL A 52 11.77 -17.98 8.84
C VAL A 52 11.62 -17.68 10.32
N GLY A 53 10.61 -16.92 10.69
CA GLY A 53 10.23 -16.60 12.07
C GLY A 53 11.16 -15.63 12.77
N GLU A 54 12.48 -15.75 12.57
CA GLU A 54 13.51 -14.95 13.24
C GLU A 54 14.73 -14.71 12.34
N ILE A 55 15.28 -13.51 12.36
CA ILE A 55 16.54 -13.13 11.73
C ILE A 55 17.35 -12.31 12.75
N ASP A 56 18.63 -12.65 12.95
CA ASP A 56 19.55 -11.98 13.87
C ASP A 56 19.00 -11.86 15.31
N GLY A 57 18.32 -12.90 15.80
CA GLY A 57 17.71 -12.93 17.14
C GLY A 57 16.47 -12.07 17.30
N LYS A 58 15.89 -11.58 16.20
CA LYS A 58 14.66 -10.78 16.21
C LYS A 58 13.55 -11.47 15.44
N LYS A 59 12.37 -11.51 16.04
CA LYS A 59 11.18 -12.00 15.36
C LYS A 59 10.90 -11.16 14.12
N VAL A 60 10.59 -11.82 13.00
CA VAL A 60 10.27 -11.16 11.73
C VAL A 60 8.84 -11.43 11.31
N TYR A 61 8.29 -10.49 10.56
CA TYR A 61 6.93 -10.52 10.05
C TYR A 61 6.93 -10.32 8.54
N GLY A 62 6.10 -11.09 7.87
CA GLY A 62 6.01 -11.07 6.42
C GLY A 62 5.13 -9.96 5.86
N HIS A 63 4.38 -9.26 6.69
CA HIS A 63 3.45 -8.21 6.30
C HIS A 63 3.39 -7.10 7.34
N MET A 64 3.07 -5.89 6.91
CA MET A 64 2.71 -4.78 7.79
C MET A 64 1.62 -3.94 7.15
N ASP A 65 0.61 -3.63 7.94
CA ASP A 65 -0.42 -2.65 7.64
C ASP A 65 -1.05 -2.18 8.96
N TYR A 66 -2.15 -1.45 8.94
CA TYR A 66 -2.83 -0.95 10.15
C TYR A 66 -4.34 -1.23 10.10
N GLY A 67 -4.98 -1.39 11.26
CA GLY A 67 -6.37 -1.85 11.32
C GLY A 67 -7.27 -1.11 12.29
N LYS A 68 -6.77 -0.07 12.98
CA LYS A 68 -7.58 0.70 13.93
C LYS A 68 -8.76 1.38 13.23
N LYS A 69 -9.93 1.32 13.86
CA LYS A 69 -11.12 2.04 13.38
C LYS A 69 -10.89 3.55 13.47
N ASP A 70 -10.41 4.12 12.38
CA ASP A 70 -10.00 5.51 12.21
C ASP A 70 -10.30 5.92 10.76
N PRO A 71 -10.52 7.22 10.44
CA PRO A 71 -10.75 7.66 9.06
C PRO A 71 -9.68 7.21 8.07
N SER A 72 -8.42 7.09 8.50
CA SER A 72 -7.31 6.64 7.66
C SER A 72 -7.48 5.22 7.13
N LEU A 73 -8.17 4.34 7.86
CA LEU A 73 -8.44 2.97 7.40
C LEU A 73 -9.33 2.95 6.15
N GLY A 74 -10.27 3.88 6.04
CA GLY A 74 -11.12 4.04 4.86
C GLY A 74 -10.28 4.36 3.63
N TRP A 75 -9.39 5.37 3.70
CA TRP A 75 -8.49 5.68 2.58
C TRP A 75 -7.61 4.49 2.23
N ARG A 76 -7.01 3.87 3.24
CA ARG A 76 -6.10 2.75 3.04
C ARG A 76 -6.71 1.66 2.19
N PHE A 77 -7.94 1.30 2.52
CA PHE A 77 -8.65 0.25 1.81
C PHE A 77 -9.10 0.71 0.41
N THR A 78 -9.66 1.92 0.28
CA THR A 78 -10.14 2.43 -1.01
C THR A 78 -9.02 2.81 -1.95
N ASP A 79 -7.94 3.43 -1.45
CA ASP A 79 -6.89 3.96 -2.31
C ASP A 79 -6.02 2.88 -2.98
N ALA A 80 -5.76 1.79 -2.29
CA ALA A 80 -4.87 0.76 -2.82
C ALA A 80 -5.56 -0.59 -3.01
N TRP A 81 -6.20 -1.10 -1.97
CA TRP A 81 -6.67 -2.48 -1.94
C TRP A 81 -7.79 -2.75 -2.93
N LEU A 82 -8.75 -1.83 -3.10
CA LEU A 82 -9.81 -2.01 -4.08
C LEU A 82 -9.28 -2.00 -5.51
N SER A 83 -8.38 -1.07 -5.85
CA SER A 83 -7.80 -1.02 -7.20
C SER A 83 -6.94 -2.26 -7.49
N MET A 84 -6.07 -2.66 -6.57
CA MET A 84 -5.27 -3.87 -6.71
C MET A 84 -6.10 -5.14 -6.82
N ALA A 85 -7.25 -5.19 -6.15
CA ALA A 85 -8.18 -6.32 -6.25
C ALA A 85 -8.93 -6.40 -7.58
N GLY A 86 -8.98 -5.32 -8.34
CA GLY A 86 -9.77 -5.25 -9.57
C GLY A 86 -11.24 -4.87 -9.33
N ALA A 87 -11.52 -4.04 -8.31
CA ALA A 87 -12.87 -3.54 -8.07
C ALA A 87 -13.28 -2.43 -9.04
N GLY A 88 -12.32 -1.79 -9.71
CA GLY A 88 -12.57 -0.74 -10.69
C GLY A 88 -12.79 -1.26 -12.10
N ASP A 89 -13.00 -0.31 -13.02
CA ASP A 89 -13.23 -0.60 -14.43
C ASP A 89 -11.93 -0.54 -15.24
N VAL A 90 -11.91 -1.20 -16.37
CA VAL A 90 -10.82 -1.14 -17.34
C VAL A 90 -10.86 0.20 -18.08
N GLY A 91 -9.71 0.81 -18.22
CA GLY A 91 -9.55 2.07 -18.95
C GLY A 91 -9.62 3.30 -18.04
N ILE A 92 -8.95 4.35 -18.50
CA ILE A 92 -8.78 5.58 -17.75
C ILE A 92 -8.98 6.76 -18.70
N PRO A 93 -9.67 7.81 -18.28
CA PRO A 93 -10.24 8.03 -16.95
C PRO A 93 -11.39 7.09 -16.70
N ASN A 94 -11.45 6.55 -15.49
CA ASN A 94 -12.55 5.69 -15.07
C ASN A 94 -13.79 6.49 -14.76
N GLY A 95 -14.73 5.82 -14.17
CA GLY A 95 -16.00 6.37 -13.73
C GLY A 95 -17.14 5.90 -14.61
N LEU A 96 -16.85 5.03 -15.58
CA LEU A 96 -17.86 4.43 -16.44
C LEU A 96 -17.56 2.94 -16.63
N PRO A 97 -18.43 2.09 -16.13
CA PRO A 97 -19.56 2.38 -15.23
C PRO A 97 -19.14 2.59 -13.76
N VAL A 98 -17.94 2.15 -13.37
CA VAL A 98 -17.42 2.15 -11.99
C VAL A 98 -16.00 2.68 -11.96
N ASP A 99 -15.66 3.56 -11.02
CA ASP A 99 -14.29 4.02 -10.80
C ASP A 99 -13.46 3.03 -9.98
N GLU A 100 -12.19 3.35 -9.75
CA GLU A 100 -11.25 2.51 -8.99
C GLU A 100 -11.62 2.32 -7.52
N TRP A 101 -12.54 3.11 -6.99
CA TRP A 101 -13.07 2.96 -5.64
C TRP A 101 -14.36 2.13 -5.60
N GLY A 102 -14.79 1.62 -6.73
CA GLY A 102 -16.05 0.88 -6.86
C GLY A 102 -17.29 1.77 -6.85
N ILE A 103 -17.15 3.05 -7.15
CA ILE A 103 -18.25 4.02 -7.17
C ILE A 103 -18.72 4.24 -8.60
N ARG A 104 -20.03 4.02 -8.86
CA ARG A 104 -20.63 4.39 -10.13
C ARG A 104 -20.81 5.91 -10.18
N VAL A 105 -20.30 6.51 -11.25
CA VAL A 105 -20.40 7.96 -11.52
C VAL A 105 -21.13 8.19 -12.83
N GLU A 106 -22.10 9.09 -12.84
CA GLU A 106 -22.82 9.54 -14.02
C GLU A 106 -22.86 11.08 -14.06
N ASN A 107 -22.47 11.66 -15.20
CA ASN A 107 -22.41 13.11 -15.35
C ASN A 107 -21.67 13.83 -14.20
N CYS A 108 -20.51 13.32 -13.82
CA CYS A 108 -19.69 13.80 -12.70
C CYS A 108 -20.38 13.78 -11.33
N ARG A 109 -21.37 12.90 -11.14
CA ARG A 109 -22.09 12.73 -9.87
C ARG A 109 -22.03 11.27 -9.42
N PRO A 110 -21.71 10.99 -8.15
CA PRO A 110 -21.76 9.64 -7.63
C PRO A 110 -23.20 9.15 -7.58
N VAL A 111 -23.46 8.01 -8.21
CA VAL A 111 -24.78 7.35 -8.25
C VAL A 111 -24.91 6.34 -7.11
N GLY A 112 -23.85 5.57 -6.86
CA GLY A 112 -23.82 4.63 -5.75
C GLY A 112 -22.59 3.74 -5.76
N SER A 113 -22.26 3.21 -4.59
CA SER A 113 -21.10 2.34 -4.37
C SER A 113 -21.48 0.86 -4.31
N SER A 114 -22.68 0.51 -3.87
CA SER A 114 -23.11 -0.89 -3.79
C SER A 114 -23.47 -1.47 -5.17
N VAL A 115 -23.34 -2.79 -5.32
CA VAL A 115 -23.70 -3.53 -6.53
C VAL A 115 -25.16 -3.26 -6.94
N THR A 116 -26.08 -3.19 -5.99
CA THR A 116 -27.50 -2.88 -6.24
C THR A 116 -27.73 -1.49 -6.81
N ARG A 117 -26.76 -0.60 -6.70
CA ARG A 117 -26.77 0.77 -7.25
C ARG A 117 -25.82 0.91 -8.44
N GLY A 118 -25.32 -0.21 -8.97
CA GLY A 118 -24.41 -0.25 -10.10
C GLY A 118 -22.95 0.03 -9.77
N GLY A 119 -22.58 0.08 -8.47
CA GLY A 119 -21.19 0.15 -8.01
C GLY A 119 -20.56 -1.23 -7.83
N ALA A 120 -19.38 -1.28 -7.23
CA ALA A 120 -18.61 -2.50 -6.99
C ALA A 120 -18.03 -2.62 -5.57
N ALA A 121 -18.25 -1.64 -4.68
CA ALA A 121 -17.62 -1.58 -3.37
C ALA A 121 -17.99 -2.74 -2.41
N ASN A 122 -19.03 -3.49 -2.71
CA ASN A 122 -19.40 -4.74 -2.04
C ASN A 122 -19.51 -5.92 -3.02
N GLY A 123 -18.87 -5.81 -4.18
CA GLY A 123 -18.76 -6.88 -5.16
C GLY A 123 -17.70 -7.92 -4.78
N PRO A 124 -17.54 -8.99 -5.58
CA PRO A 124 -16.63 -10.10 -5.27
C PRO A 124 -15.19 -9.65 -5.03
N ALA A 125 -14.67 -8.75 -5.85
CA ALA A 125 -13.32 -8.22 -5.72
C ALA A 125 -13.11 -7.47 -4.39
N ALA A 126 -14.06 -6.59 -4.03
CA ALA A 126 -14.00 -5.82 -2.79
C ALA A 126 -14.12 -6.71 -1.53
N VAL A 127 -15.01 -7.69 -1.57
CA VAL A 127 -15.16 -8.67 -0.46
C VAL A 127 -13.87 -9.50 -0.31
N TYR A 128 -13.30 -9.96 -1.41
CA TYR A 128 -12.03 -10.68 -1.40
C TYR A 128 -10.89 -9.83 -0.85
N ALA A 129 -10.78 -8.58 -1.29
CA ALA A 129 -9.79 -7.63 -0.79
C ALA A 129 -9.90 -7.43 0.72
N LEU A 130 -11.11 -7.22 1.22
CA LEU A 130 -11.36 -7.03 2.66
C LEU A 130 -10.99 -8.28 3.46
N GLN A 131 -11.32 -9.46 2.96
CA GLN A 131 -10.95 -10.71 3.60
C GLN A 131 -9.43 -10.86 3.68
N LYS A 132 -8.70 -10.65 2.57
CA LYS A 132 -7.23 -10.72 2.55
C LYS A 132 -6.58 -9.67 3.45
N TYR A 133 -7.12 -8.45 3.47
CA TYR A 133 -6.65 -7.39 4.38
C TYR A 133 -6.69 -7.84 5.85
N ILE A 134 -7.82 -8.41 6.26
CA ILE A 134 -8.01 -8.88 7.64
C ILE A 134 -7.13 -10.09 7.93
N ASP A 135 -7.07 -11.05 7.02
CA ASP A 135 -6.34 -12.29 7.21
C ASP A 135 -4.84 -12.06 7.30
N TRP A 136 -4.27 -11.27 6.38
CA TRP A 136 -2.84 -10.98 6.40
C TRP A 136 -2.42 -10.15 7.61
N LEU A 137 -3.26 -9.18 7.99
CA LEU A 137 -3.01 -8.36 9.17
C LEU A 137 -2.99 -9.21 10.46
N LYS A 138 -3.82 -10.25 10.54
CA LYS A 138 -3.87 -11.17 11.69
C LYS A 138 -2.77 -12.23 11.67
N ALA A 139 -2.48 -12.78 10.49
CA ALA A 139 -1.60 -13.93 10.36
C ALA A 139 -0.11 -13.54 10.25
N TYR A 140 0.20 -12.43 9.57
CA TYR A 140 1.56 -12.14 9.13
C TYR A 140 2.12 -10.80 9.60
N ALA A 141 1.32 -9.95 10.25
CA ALA A 141 1.76 -8.68 10.79
C ALA A 141 2.06 -8.76 12.31
N PRO A 142 2.76 -7.76 12.88
CA PRO A 142 2.87 -7.62 14.33
C PRO A 142 1.50 -7.64 15.02
N SER A 143 1.41 -8.26 16.19
CA SER A 143 0.13 -8.44 16.92
C SER A 143 -0.59 -7.12 17.26
N GLU A 144 0.15 -6.03 17.37
CA GLU A 144 -0.35 -4.68 17.62
C GLU A 144 -0.88 -3.96 16.38
N ALA A 145 -0.51 -4.40 15.18
CA ALA A 145 -0.86 -3.76 13.92
C ALA A 145 -2.38 -3.54 13.71
N PRO A 146 -3.27 -4.48 14.07
CA PRO A 146 -4.71 -4.25 14.01
C PRO A 146 -5.22 -3.09 14.87
N GLY A 147 -4.47 -2.70 15.90
CA GLY A 147 -4.79 -1.58 16.79
C GLY A 147 -4.13 -0.25 16.41
N MET A 148 -3.32 -0.22 15.34
CA MET A 148 -2.59 0.97 14.92
C MET A 148 -3.37 1.81 13.91
N THR A 149 -3.11 3.11 13.95
CA THR A 149 -3.48 4.09 12.91
C THR A 149 -2.38 4.18 11.85
N PHE A 150 -2.63 4.94 10.77
CA PHE A 150 -1.63 5.30 9.77
C PHE A 150 -0.33 5.84 10.38
N SER A 151 -0.44 6.81 11.29
CA SER A 151 0.73 7.46 11.90
C SER A 151 1.51 6.54 12.83
N GLU A 152 0.84 5.61 13.51
CA GLU A 152 1.46 4.63 14.40
C GLU A 152 2.17 3.52 13.63
N SER A 153 1.63 3.12 12.48
CA SER A 153 2.19 2.04 11.64
C SER A 153 3.39 2.48 10.79
N GLY A 154 3.44 3.74 10.38
CA GLY A 154 4.47 4.26 9.47
C GLY A 154 5.92 3.99 9.91
N PRO A 155 6.32 4.22 11.18
CA PRO A 155 7.67 3.96 11.65
C PRO A 155 8.04 2.47 11.84
N VAL A 156 7.08 1.55 11.82
CA VAL A 156 7.32 0.13 12.17
C VAL A 156 8.31 -0.56 11.21
N PRO A 157 8.25 -0.39 9.89
CA PRO A 157 9.21 -1.02 8.99
C PRO A 157 10.66 -0.59 9.20
N ALA A 158 10.88 0.65 9.68
CA ALA A 158 12.21 1.17 9.98
C ALA A 158 12.89 0.47 11.17
N GLN A 159 12.13 -0.24 12.01
CA GLN A 159 12.65 -1.06 13.10
C GLN A 159 13.37 -2.33 12.61
N GLY A 160 13.21 -2.68 11.33
CA GLY A 160 13.99 -3.71 10.67
C GLY A 160 13.47 -5.14 10.77
N HIS A 161 12.24 -5.34 11.24
CA HIS A 161 11.66 -6.68 11.44
C HIS A 161 10.49 -7.02 10.49
N ILE A 162 10.23 -6.17 9.49
CA ILE A 162 9.21 -6.38 8.45
C ILE A 162 9.90 -6.79 7.15
N ALA A 163 9.41 -7.82 6.47
CA ALA A 163 9.97 -8.32 5.22
C ALA A 163 9.46 -7.59 3.99
N GLN A 164 8.18 -7.31 3.94
CA GLN A 164 7.53 -6.64 2.81
C GLN A 164 6.30 -5.85 3.26
N GLN A 165 5.91 -4.88 2.44
CA GLN A 165 4.75 -4.02 2.68
C GLN A 165 4.28 -3.38 1.37
N ILE A 166 2.99 -3.09 1.25
CA ILE A 166 2.45 -2.18 0.23
C ILE A 166 2.12 -0.87 0.94
N PHE A 167 2.72 0.23 0.52
CA PHE A 167 2.52 1.52 1.20
C PHE A 167 2.82 2.72 0.31
N TRP A 168 2.39 3.91 0.73
CA TRP A 168 2.69 5.15 0.01
C TRP A 168 4.20 5.46 0.08
N TYR A 169 4.82 5.68 -1.09
CA TYR A 169 6.26 5.87 -1.15
C TYR A 169 6.74 7.11 -0.39
N THR A 170 5.95 8.18 -0.36
CA THR A 170 6.32 9.44 0.29
C THR A 170 6.43 9.34 1.81
N THR A 171 5.67 8.48 2.44
CA THR A 171 5.72 8.27 3.89
C THR A 171 6.88 7.37 4.31
N PHE A 172 7.24 6.44 3.43
CA PHE A 172 8.17 5.38 3.74
C PHE A 172 9.64 5.79 3.56
N THR A 173 9.92 6.66 2.58
CA THR A 173 11.30 6.99 2.19
C THR A 173 12.10 7.73 3.23
N ALA A 174 11.49 8.60 4.02
CA ALA A 174 12.22 9.41 5.01
C ALA A 174 12.91 8.57 6.10
N ASP A 175 12.26 7.49 6.54
CA ASP A 175 12.82 6.60 7.57
C ASP A 175 13.74 5.51 6.99
N MET A 176 13.76 5.33 5.65
CA MET A 176 14.58 4.31 4.99
C MET A 176 16.02 4.70 4.80
N ILE A 177 16.36 5.98 4.89
CA ILE A 177 17.68 6.54 4.62
C ILE A 177 18.29 7.24 5.85
N LYS A 178 17.62 7.16 7.00
CA LYS A 178 18.09 7.82 8.22
C LYS A 178 19.19 6.99 8.87
N ASP A 179 20.34 7.60 9.04
CA ASP A 179 21.51 6.97 9.66
C ASP A 179 21.21 6.33 11.01
N GLY A 180 21.80 5.17 11.23
CA GLY A 180 21.69 4.41 12.48
C GLY A 180 20.43 3.56 12.60
N LEU A 181 19.53 3.56 11.61
CA LEU A 181 18.39 2.65 11.60
C LEU A 181 18.79 1.26 11.09
N ALA A 182 18.12 0.23 11.60
CA ALA A 182 18.36 -1.17 11.25
C ALA A 182 18.17 -1.48 9.74
N VAL A 183 17.48 -0.62 9.03
CA VAL A 183 17.15 -0.75 7.60
C VAL A 183 18.09 0.04 6.67
N VAL A 184 19.16 0.59 7.21
CA VAL A 184 20.20 1.32 6.46
C VAL A 184 21.52 0.56 6.59
N ASN A 185 22.24 0.43 5.48
CA ASN A 185 23.57 -0.17 5.45
C ASN A 185 24.61 0.81 6.01
N GLU A 186 25.80 0.32 6.34
CA GLU A 186 26.91 1.15 6.84
C GLU A 186 27.36 2.24 5.85
N ASP A 187 27.16 2.01 4.56
CA ASP A 187 27.44 2.98 3.49
C ASP A 187 26.30 4.00 3.26
N GLY A 188 25.28 4.00 4.12
CA GLY A 188 24.11 4.89 4.03
C GLY A 188 23.04 4.45 3.00
N THR A 189 23.24 3.33 2.30
CA THR A 189 22.23 2.84 1.34
C THR A 189 21.09 2.13 2.04
N PRO A 190 19.82 2.29 1.57
CA PRO A 190 18.67 1.61 2.16
C PRO A 190 18.67 0.11 1.84
N LYS A 191 18.28 -0.72 2.82
CA LYS A 191 18.03 -2.15 2.64
C LYS A 191 16.71 -2.44 1.95
N TRP A 192 15.84 -1.47 1.87
CA TRP A 192 14.57 -1.56 1.18
C TRP A 192 14.66 -1.21 -0.31
N ARG A 193 13.84 -1.87 -1.11
CA ARG A 193 13.61 -1.53 -2.51
C ARG A 193 12.12 -1.48 -2.77
N MET A 194 11.72 -0.85 -3.88
CA MET A 194 10.33 -0.74 -4.30
C MET A 194 10.13 -1.33 -5.69
N ALA A 195 8.90 -1.78 -5.92
CA ALA A 195 8.46 -2.35 -7.18
C ALA A 195 6.97 -2.05 -7.39
N PRO A 196 6.39 -2.34 -8.55
CA PRO A 196 4.95 -2.27 -8.75
C PRO A 196 4.20 -3.15 -7.75
N SER A 197 3.03 -2.70 -7.31
CA SER A 197 2.18 -3.46 -6.40
C SER A 197 1.66 -4.76 -7.06
N PRO A 198 1.55 -5.86 -6.31
CA PRO A 198 0.93 -7.09 -6.81
C PRO A 198 -0.58 -6.91 -6.94
N HIS A 199 -1.20 -7.62 -7.88
CA HIS A 199 -2.64 -7.56 -8.11
C HIS A 199 -3.40 -8.77 -7.58
N GLY A 200 -4.68 -8.57 -7.27
CA GLY A 200 -5.62 -9.62 -6.90
C GLY A 200 -6.19 -10.38 -8.13
N PRO A 201 -6.97 -11.44 -7.88
CA PRO A 201 -7.45 -12.33 -8.95
C PRO A 201 -8.53 -11.74 -9.85
N TYR A 202 -9.13 -10.60 -9.48
CA TYR A 202 -10.15 -9.91 -10.28
C TYR A 202 -9.59 -8.73 -11.09
N TRP A 203 -8.29 -8.45 -10.92
CA TRP A 203 -7.62 -7.42 -11.69
C TRP A 203 -7.33 -7.92 -13.12
N GLU A 204 -7.63 -7.08 -14.09
CA GLU A 204 -7.39 -7.33 -15.51
C GLU A 204 -6.45 -6.28 -16.11
N GLU A 205 -5.77 -6.63 -17.18
CA GLU A 205 -4.89 -5.71 -17.90
C GLU A 205 -5.61 -4.42 -18.31
N GLY A 206 -5.01 -3.29 -17.99
CA GLY A 206 -5.60 -1.96 -18.22
C GLY A 206 -6.32 -1.37 -17.00
N MET A 207 -6.55 -2.13 -15.94
CA MET A 207 -7.03 -1.59 -14.67
C MET A 207 -5.91 -0.84 -13.92
N LYS A 208 -6.28 0.09 -13.05
CA LYS A 208 -5.34 0.75 -12.15
C LYS A 208 -4.77 -0.23 -11.13
N LEU A 209 -3.51 -0.05 -10.79
CA LEU A 209 -2.79 -0.89 -9.84
C LEU A 209 -2.12 -0.05 -8.77
N GLY A 210 -2.66 -0.06 -7.56
CA GLY A 210 -2.13 0.77 -6.49
C GLY A 210 -2.46 2.24 -6.75
N TYR A 211 -3.54 2.72 -6.22
CA TYR A 211 -4.05 4.07 -6.45
C TYR A 211 -2.97 5.14 -6.23
N GLN A 212 -2.97 6.12 -7.10
CA GLN A 212 -2.15 7.30 -7.02
C GLN A 212 -3.02 8.49 -6.63
N ASP A 213 -2.83 8.99 -5.42
CA ASP A 213 -3.47 10.21 -4.95
C ASP A 213 -2.73 11.45 -5.46
N THR A 214 -3.49 12.48 -5.81
CA THR A 214 -2.95 13.81 -6.14
C THR A 214 -3.51 14.81 -5.14
N GLY A 215 -2.73 15.09 -4.12
CA GLY A 215 -3.08 16.11 -3.14
C GLY A 215 -3.19 17.49 -3.81
N ALA A 216 -4.32 18.14 -3.64
CA ALA A 216 -4.55 19.47 -4.19
C ALA A 216 -4.90 20.49 -3.09
N TRP A 217 -4.27 21.65 -3.15
CA TRP A 217 -4.63 22.76 -2.28
C TRP A 217 -5.73 23.59 -2.93
N THR A 218 -6.74 23.90 -2.13
CA THR A 218 -7.84 24.76 -2.57
C THR A 218 -7.92 26.03 -1.74
N LEU A 219 -8.32 27.12 -2.38
CA LEU A 219 -8.52 28.40 -1.71
C LEU A 219 -10.02 28.66 -1.56
N LEU A 220 -10.48 28.76 -0.32
CA LEU A 220 -11.90 29.04 -0.05
C LEU A 220 -12.27 30.44 -0.56
N LYS A 221 -13.39 30.53 -1.27
CA LYS A 221 -13.90 31.81 -1.79
C LYS A 221 -14.17 32.83 -0.67
N SER A 222 -14.53 32.37 0.51
CA SER A 222 -14.79 33.19 1.71
C SER A 222 -13.54 33.75 2.36
N THR A 223 -12.34 33.23 2.05
CA THR A 223 -11.08 33.74 2.59
C THR A 223 -10.78 35.13 1.99
N PRO A 224 -10.37 36.15 2.79
CA PRO A 224 -9.98 37.45 2.30
C PRO A 224 -8.94 37.39 1.18
N LEU A 225 -9.00 38.30 0.23
CA LEU A 225 -8.19 38.26 -0.99
C LEU A 225 -6.69 38.33 -0.72
N ASP A 226 -6.27 39.15 0.22
CA ASP A 226 -4.87 39.26 0.65
C ASP A 226 -4.31 37.95 1.20
N ARG A 227 -5.09 37.25 2.01
CA ARG A 227 -4.73 35.93 2.54
C ARG A 227 -4.71 34.86 1.42
N ARG A 228 -5.65 34.92 0.48
CA ARG A 228 -5.63 34.02 -0.69
C ARG A 228 -4.38 34.21 -1.53
N LYS A 229 -3.96 35.48 -1.76
CA LYS A 229 -2.73 35.79 -2.48
C LYS A 229 -1.49 35.26 -1.74
N ALA A 230 -1.42 35.46 -0.42
CA ALA A 230 -0.32 34.91 0.37
C ALA A 230 -0.26 33.39 0.33
N ALA A 231 -1.41 32.71 0.47
CA ALA A 231 -1.49 31.25 0.38
C ALA A 231 -1.12 30.74 -1.02
N TRP A 232 -1.50 31.46 -2.07
CA TRP A 232 -1.10 31.13 -3.44
C TRP A 232 0.41 31.25 -3.66
N LEU A 233 1.03 32.32 -3.19
CA LEU A 233 2.49 32.49 -3.25
C LEU A 233 3.23 31.39 -2.47
N TYR A 234 2.71 31.02 -1.30
CA TYR A 234 3.25 29.90 -0.54
C TYR A 234 3.12 28.57 -1.30
N ALA A 235 1.97 28.28 -1.90
CA ALA A 235 1.77 27.10 -2.72
C ALA A 235 2.75 27.07 -3.89
N GLN A 236 2.94 28.18 -4.60
CA GLN A 236 3.94 28.27 -5.66
C GLN A 236 5.37 28.00 -5.16
N PHE A 237 5.74 28.56 -4.02
CA PHE A 237 7.06 28.39 -3.43
C PHE A 237 7.36 26.92 -3.08
N VAL A 238 6.40 26.20 -2.51
CA VAL A 238 6.62 24.79 -2.09
C VAL A 238 6.48 23.77 -3.24
N THR A 239 6.00 24.20 -4.42
CA THR A 239 5.84 23.36 -5.60
C THR A 239 6.77 23.70 -6.75
N SER A 240 7.63 24.71 -6.59
CA SER A 240 8.69 25.08 -7.54
C SER A 240 10.01 24.40 -7.19
#